data_0ac42138f11ea46a91c22bfd79747f15
#
_entry.id   0ac42138f11ea46a91c22bfd79747f15
#
_cell.length_a   1.000
_cell.length_b   1.000
_cell.length_c   1.000
_cell.angle_alpha   90.00
_cell.angle_beta   90.00
_cell.angle_gamma   90.00
#
_symmetry.space_group_name_H-M   'P 1'
#
loop_
_entity.id
_entity.type
_entity.pdbx_description
1 polymer ?
#
loop_
_entity_poly.entity_id
_entity_poly.type
_entity_poly.pdbx_seq_one_letter_code
_entity_poly.pdbx_strand_id
1 'polypeptide(L)'
;MTIFIFTSLIAVFALPISSSAADVIEIKANAFHPMGHRLYPDAFDVYASQIEKRTNGKVKFKWFPAHTLVPQFKTYDGLKSGICDWAYIITAFNPNEFVLTNAINLPFAAINSSHAAAILWEMSEDFPELKAEYKKMVPLFWYSTAPVHIHTNSKKHTPKTLEDLKGLRIGCPGPILVKYMNALGIAGQQVEPGDLYTALQRGMIDGVMFPEAPLRSQKLTDLVDYHLMMSFGVDVFTAGMNLNSWKKLPPDVQQVFLDISESAGALCGATITNESAWVMEELKNRGDVIYYLPDSEKAKMKQILQPFFDDWIQKIGQRGLDGKEILVRIDQIAKDAWEYPYQPDPWWGRAGRKE
;
A
#
# COMPACT_ATOMS: atom_id res chain seq x y z
N MET A 1 51.25 75.88 14.91
CA MET A 1 50.79 75.09 13.74
C MET A 1 50.04 73.90 14.32
N THR A 2 48.71 74.07 14.46
CA THR A 2 47.84 73.15 15.18
C THR A 2 47.11 72.26 14.14
N ILE A 3 47.40 70.97 14.15
CA ILE A 3 46.80 70.02 13.21
C ILE A 3 45.50 69.49 13.85
N PHE A 4 44.36 69.74 13.22
CA PHE A 4 43.06 69.14 13.54
C PHE A 4 42.93 67.85 12.79
N ILE A 5 42.81 66.73 13.53
CA ILE A 5 42.49 65.45 12.99
C ILE A 5 40.96 65.24 13.02
N PHE A 6 40.32 65.19 11.85
CA PHE A 6 38.89 64.88 11.72
C PHE A 6 38.73 63.37 11.70
N THR A 7 38.13 62.80 12.73
CA THR A 7 37.76 61.39 12.80
C THR A 7 36.33 61.21 12.25
N SER A 8 36.21 60.68 11.04
CA SER A 8 34.92 60.37 10.45
C SER A 8 34.37 59.10 11.05
N LEU A 9 33.28 59.23 11.79
CA LEU A 9 32.51 58.06 12.34
C LEU A 9 31.57 57.47 11.25
N ILE A 10 31.93 56.35 10.69
CA ILE A 10 31.07 55.63 9.76
C ILE A 10 30.02 54.85 10.58
N ALA A 11 28.78 55.32 10.62
CA ALA A 11 27.64 54.63 11.20
C ALA A 11 27.20 53.51 10.22
N VAL A 12 27.52 52.26 10.51
CA VAL A 12 26.99 51.11 9.80
C VAL A 12 25.54 50.90 10.26
N PHE A 13 24.60 51.33 9.42
CA PHE A 13 23.19 50.99 9.58
C PHE A 13 23.00 49.47 9.26
N ALA A 14 22.93 48.63 10.27
CA ALA A 14 22.44 47.28 10.14
C ALA A 14 20.93 47.33 9.85
N LEU A 15 20.54 47.16 8.60
CA LEU A 15 19.14 46.93 8.25
C LEU A 15 18.69 45.58 8.89
N PRO A 16 17.58 45.59 9.62
CA PRO A 16 17.04 44.31 10.10
C PRO A 16 16.64 43.48 8.88
N ILE A 17 17.30 42.34 8.67
CA ILE A 17 16.82 41.30 7.76
C ILE A 17 15.54 40.76 8.39
N SER A 18 14.40 41.32 7.99
CA SER A 18 13.11 40.68 8.28
C SER A 18 13.10 39.33 7.60
N SER A 19 13.49 38.29 8.32
CA SER A 19 13.17 36.94 7.94
C SER A 19 11.64 36.83 7.98
N SER A 20 10.99 37.03 6.84
CA SER A 20 9.59 36.63 6.68
C SER A 20 9.55 35.14 6.98
N ALA A 21 9.01 34.78 8.12
CA ALA A 21 8.66 33.38 8.38
C ALA A 21 7.75 32.96 7.21
N ALA A 22 8.27 32.16 6.30
CA ALA A 22 7.46 31.63 5.21
C ALA A 22 6.29 30.88 5.84
N ASP A 23 5.06 31.23 5.42
CA ASP A 23 3.86 30.57 5.93
C ASP A 23 4.01 29.05 5.80
N VAL A 24 3.89 28.34 6.90
CA VAL A 24 3.99 26.87 6.94
C VAL A 24 2.77 26.28 6.25
N ILE A 25 2.99 25.44 5.26
CA ILE A 25 1.96 24.71 4.54
C ILE A 25 1.64 23.45 5.36
N GLU A 26 0.49 23.43 6.02
CA GLU A 26 0.02 22.25 6.74
C GLU A 26 -0.70 21.30 5.76
N ILE A 27 -0.23 20.05 5.64
CA ILE A 27 -0.84 18.99 4.84
C ILE A 27 -1.73 18.12 5.74
N LYS A 28 -3.04 18.20 5.55
CA LYS A 28 -4.01 17.32 6.23
C LYS A 28 -3.96 15.94 5.61
N ALA A 29 -3.31 15.00 6.32
CA ALA A 29 -3.06 13.65 5.85
C ALA A 29 -4.03 12.65 6.49
N ASN A 30 -4.93 12.09 5.68
CA ASN A 30 -5.87 11.05 6.13
C ASN A 30 -5.26 9.67 5.98
N ALA A 31 -5.25 8.90 7.07
CA ALA A 31 -4.81 7.52 7.08
C ALA A 31 -5.77 6.65 7.90
N PHE A 32 -6.21 5.54 7.35
CA PHE A 32 -7.21 4.71 8.04
C PHE A 32 -6.62 3.76 9.10
N HIS A 33 -5.32 3.51 9.09
CA HIS A 33 -4.67 2.76 10.17
C HIS A 33 -4.63 3.58 11.48
N PRO A 34 -4.69 2.93 12.64
CA PRO A 34 -4.48 3.61 13.92
C PRO A 34 -3.01 4.03 14.08
N MET A 35 -2.74 5.05 14.91
CA MET A 35 -1.37 5.57 15.16
C MET A 35 -0.36 4.51 15.62
N GLY A 36 -0.81 3.44 16.25
CA GLY A 36 0.06 2.33 16.68
C GLY A 36 0.46 1.37 15.55
N HIS A 37 -0.04 1.55 14.34
CA HIS A 37 0.34 0.72 13.19
C HIS A 37 1.75 1.05 12.73
N ARG A 38 2.53 0.02 12.38
CA ARG A 38 3.95 0.14 12.00
C ARG A 38 4.22 1.11 10.84
N LEU A 39 3.26 1.28 9.94
CA LEU A 39 3.40 2.26 8.84
C LEU A 39 3.66 3.69 9.34
N TYR A 40 3.17 4.08 10.53
CA TYR A 40 3.45 5.44 11.04
C TYR A 40 4.93 5.62 11.36
N PRO A 41 5.51 4.95 12.39
CA PRO A 41 6.89 5.20 12.77
C PRO A 41 7.90 4.79 11.69
N ASP A 42 7.61 3.74 10.92
CA ASP A 42 8.59 3.12 10.01
C ASP A 42 8.50 3.65 8.57
N ALA A 43 7.41 4.32 8.19
CA ALA A 43 7.24 4.84 6.82
C ALA A 43 6.65 6.26 6.75
N PHE A 44 5.46 6.51 7.29
CA PHE A 44 4.76 7.78 7.10
C PHE A 44 5.43 8.95 7.79
N ASP A 45 5.87 8.78 9.05
CA ASP A 45 6.58 9.82 9.79
C ASP A 45 7.95 10.08 9.17
N VAL A 46 8.59 9.04 8.65
CA VAL A 46 9.86 9.17 7.94
C VAL A 46 9.67 9.95 6.63
N TYR A 47 8.63 9.60 5.85
CA TYR A 47 8.26 10.33 4.63
C TYR A 47 7.96 11.82 4.92
N ALA A 48 7.11 12.10 5.91
CA ALA A 48 6.76 13.45 6.32
C ALA A 48 7.99 14.25 6.80
N SER A 49 8.86 13.63 7.60
CA SER A 49 10.11 14.22 8.07
C SER A 49 11.07 14.56 6.94
N GLN A 50 11.19 13.70 5.91
CA GLN A 50 12.01 14.00 4.73
C GLN A 50 11.47 15.19 3.93
N ILE A 51 10.16 15.31 3.78
CA ILE A 51 9.53 16.48 3.13
C ILE A 51 9.79 17.73 3.95
N GLU A 52 9.54 17.70 5.26
CA GLU A 52 9.79 18.84 6.14
C GLU A 52 11.25 19.30 6.05
N LYS A 53 12.20 18.37 6.16
CA LYS A 53 13.64 18.65 6.07
C LYS A 53 14.03 19.26 4.71
N ARG A 54 13.60 18.65 3.59
CA ARG A 54 13.98 19.08 2.24
C ARG A 54 13.30 20.38 1.82
N THR A 55 12.18 20.73 2.46
CA THR A 55 11.49 22.02 2.26
C THR A 55 11.91 23.09 3.29
N ASN A 56 12.95 22.84 4.09
CA ASN A 56 13.41 23.75 5.16
C ASN A 56 12.27 24.15 6.13
N GLY A 57 11.40 23.20 6.48
CA GLY A 57 10.27 23.39 7.38
C GLY A 57 9.05 24.09 6.78
N LYS A 58 9.04 24.36 5.46
CA LYS A 58 7.88 25.00 4.80
C LYS A 58 6.66 24.10 4.78
N VAL A 59 6.81 22.77 4.78
CA VAL A 59 5.71 21.80 4.76
C VAL A 59 5.71 20.98 6.03
N LYS A 60 4.52 20.83 6.62
CA LYS A 60 4.30 19.97 7.79
C LYS A 60 3.08 19.09 7.58
N PHE A 61 3.16 17.83 8.02
CA PHE A 61 2.04 16.89 7.99
C PHE A 61 1.26 16.92 9.31
N LYS A 62 -0.06 16.94 9.17
CA LYS A 62 -0.99 16.71 10.27
C LYS A 62 -1.76 15.43 9.99
N TRP A 63 -1.42 14.38 10.73
CA TRP A 63 -2.05 13.08 10.57
C TRP A 63 -3.45 13.02 11.18
N PHE A 64 -4.36 12.41 10.46
CA PHE A 64 -5.71 12.05 10.89
C PHE A 64 -5.86 10.53 10.78
N PRO A 65 -5.48 9.78 11.85
CA PRO A 65 -5.47 8.33 11.88
C PRO A 65 -6.86 7.74 12.11
N ALA A 66 -6.99 6.41 11.94
CA ALA A 66 -8.15 5.63 12.34
C ALA A 66 -9.50 6.23 11.89
N HIS A 67 -9.59 6.67 10.63
CA HIS A 67 -10.80 7.24 10.02
C HIS A 67 -11.32 8.54 10.66
N THR A 68 -10.50 9.25 11.41
CA THR A 68 -10.93 10.46 12.14
C THR A 68 -11.31 11.62 11.23
N LEU A 69 -10.84 11.66 10.01
CA LEU A 69 -11.20 12.69 9.03
C LEU A 69 -12.14 12.15 7.94
N VAL A 70 -11.79 11.02 7.32
CA VAL A 70 -12.59 10.39 6.26
C VAL A 70 -12.62 8.88 6.47
N PRO A 71 -13.80 8.22 6.45
CA PRO A 71 -13.91 6.77 6.52
C PRO A 71 -13.16 6.06 5.36
N GLN A 72 -12.66 4.85 5.61
CA GLN A 72 -11.82 4.09 4.66
C GLN A 72 -12.43 3.99 3.26
N PHE A 73 -13.70 3.57 3.15
CA PHE A 73 -14.39 3.41 1.86
C PHE A 73 -14.71 4.74 1.16
N LYS A 74 -14.56 5.88 1.85
CA LYS A 74 -14.80 7.23 1.32
C LYS A 74 -13.50 8.03 1.16
N THR A 75 -12.33 7.42 1.41
CA THR A 75 -11.05 8.13 1.38
C THR A 75 -10.80 8.80 0.03
N TYR A 76 -11.07 8.10 -1.08
CA TYR A 76 -10.90 8.68 -2.41
C TYR A 76 -11.86 9.87 -2.67
N ASP A 77 -13.12 9.77 -2.22
CA ASP A 77 -14.07 10.87 -2.33
C ASP A 77 -13.65 12.06 -1.49
N GLY A 78 -13.18 11.82 -0.26
CA GLY A 78 -12.66 12.84 0.64
C GLY A 78 -11.41 13.54 0.08
N LEU A 79 -10.50 12.78 -0.53
CA LEU A 79 -9.34 13.32 -1.21
C LEU A 79 -9.74 14.18 -2.42
N LYS A 80 -10.63 13.69 -3.28
CA LYS A 80 -11.13 14.44 -4.46
C LYS A 80 -11.80 15.76 -4.07
N SER A 81 -12.59 15.74 -3.00
CA SER A 81 -13.32 16.93 -2.52
C SER A 81 -12.47 17.91 -1.70
N GLY A 82 -11.22 17.56 -1.37
CA GLY A 82 -10.31 18.40 -0.59
C GLY A 82 -10.60 18.41 0.92
N ILE A 83 -11.33 17.41 1.45
CA ILE A 83 -11.47 17.20 2.90
C ILE A 83 -10.09 16.90 3.49
N CYS A 84 -9.27 16.12 2.80
CA CYS A 84 -7.85 15.95 3.09
C CYS A 84 -6.99 16.36 1.89
N ASP A 85 -5.73 16.75 2.17
CA ASP A 85 -4.77 17.19 1.16
C ASP A 85 -3.96 16.00 0.63
N TRP A 86 -3.67 15.03 1.49
CA TRP A 86 -2.96 13.80 1.22
C TRP A 86 -3.71 12.61 1.82
N ALA A 87 -3.73 11.50 1.11
CA ALA A 87 -4.24 10.24 1.62
C ALA A 87 -3.66 9.06 0.82
N TYR A 88 -3.71 7.86 1.38
CA TYR A 88 -3.61 6.64 0.59
C TYR A 88 -4.99 5.99 0.45
N ILE A 89 -5.26 5.53 -0.76
CA ILE A 89 -6.54 4.92 -1.15
C ILE A 89 -6.34 3.44 -1.47
N ILE A 90 -7.40 2.66 -1.29
CA ILE A 90 -7.45 1.27 -1.75
C ILE A 90 -8.08 1.27 -3.14
N THR A 91 -7.29 0.92 -4.17
CA THR A 91 -7.74 1.02 -5.57
C THR A 91 -8.85 0.03 -5.89
N ALA A 92 -8.89 -1.11 -5.22
CA ALA A 92 -9.95 -2.12 -5.35
C ALA A 92 -11.37 -1.60 -5.02
N PHE A 93 -11.50 -0.52 -4.25
CA PHE A 93 -12.81 0.10 -3.96
C PHE A 93 -13.34 0.97 -5.11
N ASN A 94 -12.50 1.26 -6.10
CA ASN A 94 -12.86 2.03 -7.29
C ASN A 94 -12.41 1.28 -8.58
N PRO A 95 -12.89 0.04 -8.81
CA PRO A 95 -12.34 -0.86 -9.83
C PRO A 95 -12.51 -0.36 -11.27
N ASN A 96 -13.48 0.52 -11.50
CA ASN A 96 -13.70 1.10 -12.83
C ASN A 96 -12.78 2.31 -13.11
N GLU A 97 -12.20 2.93 -12.09
CA GLU A 97 -11.24 4.04 -12.25
C GLU A 97 -9.81 3.51 -12.41
N PHE A 98 -9.42 2.52 -11.64
CA PHE A 98 -8.04 2.00 -11.53
C PHE A 98 -7.88 0.60 -12.13
N VAL A 99 -8.28 0.41 -13.40
CA VAL A 99 -8.28 -0.92 -14.05
C VAL A 99 -6.86 -1.45 -14.23
N LEU A 100 -5.94 -0.61 -14.73
CA LEU A 100 -4.55 -1.02 -14.97
C LEU A 100 -3.81 -1.24 -13.63
N THR A 101 -3.95 -0.31 -12.69
CA THR A 101 -3.38 -0.46 -11.35
C THR A 101 -3.86 -1.74 -10.66
N ASN A 102 -5.14 -2.08 -10.81
CA ASN A 102 -5.74 -3.28 -10.20
C ASN A 102 -5.32 -4.60 -10.88
N ALA A 103 -4.48 -4.60 -11.91
CA ALA A 103 -3.84 -5.81 -12.40
C ALA A 103 -3.06 -6.55 -11.28
N ILE A 104 -2.50 -5.80 -10.34
CA ILE A 104 -1.73 -6.36 -9.21
C ILE A 104 -2.64 -6.97 -8.12
N ASN A 105 -3.94 -6.66 -8.14
CA ASN A 105 -4.92 -7.33 -7.27
C ASN A 105 -5.40 -8.67 -7.85
N LEU A 106 -4.98 -9.02 -9.07
CA LEU A 106 -5.26 -10.35 -9.61
C LEU A 106 -4.54 -11.44 -8.80
N PRO A 107 -5.13 -12.64 -8.69
CA PRO A 107 -4.53 -13.71 -7.92
C PRO A 107 -3.09 -14.02 -8.34
N PHE A 108 -2.21 -14.17 -7.36
CA PHE A 108 -0.80 -14.53 -7.53
C PHE A 108 0.08 -13.51 -8.29
N ALA A 109 -0.37 -12.25 -8.42
CA ALA A 109 0.39 -11.20 -9.11
C ALA A 109 1.61 -10.71 -8.31
N ALA A 110 1.55 -10.75 -6.97
CA ALA A 110 2.65 -10.35 -6.10
C ALA A 110 2.79 -11.31 -4.90
N ILE A 111 4.03 -11.49 -4.44
CA ILE A 111 4.38 -12.42 -3.35
C ILE A 111 4.52 -11.78 -1.97
N ASN A 112 4.69 -10.47 -1.94
CA ASN A 112 4.70 -9.64 -0.73
C ASN A 112 4.54 -8.16 -1.11
N SER A 113 4.45 -7.27 -0.13
CA SER A 113 4.21 -5.84 -0.35
C SER A 113 5.41 -5.12 -0.99
N SER A 114 6.66 -5.48 -0.65
CA SER A 114 7.85 -4.94 -1.31
C SER A 114 7.88 -5.28 -2.79
N HIS A 115 7.54 -6.52 -3.13
CA HIS A 115 7.45 -6.99 -4.51
C HIS A 115 6.35 -6.24 -5.28
N ALA A 116 5.16 -6.07 -4.68
CA ALA A 116 4.08 -5.30 -5.29
C ALA A 116 4.46 -3.83 -5.50
N ALA A 117 5.15 -3.20 -4.54
CA ALA A 117 5.61 -1.82 -4.67
C ALA A 117 6.59 -1.65 -5.84
N ALA A 118 7.55 -2.58 -5.99
CA ALA A 118 8.49 -2.58 -7.10
C ALA A 118 7.79 -2.76 -8.45
N ILE A 119 6.88 -3.75 -8.56
CA ILE A 119 6.11 -3.97 -9.79
C ILE A 119 5.31 -2.73 -10.17
N LEU A 120 4.59 -2.14 -9.22
CA LEU A 120 3.75 -0.96 -9.46
C LEU A 120 4.56 0.26 -9.87
N TRP A 121 5.75 0.42 -9.30
CA TRP A 121 6.66 1.50 -9.70
C TRP A 121 7.12 1.32 -11.15
N GLU A 122 7.65 0.15 -11.51
CA GLU A 122 8.05 -0.17 -12.88
C GLU A 122 6.88 -0.05 -13.88
N MET A 123 5.69 -0.56 -13.51
CA MET A 123 4.49 -0.36 -14.32
C MET A 123 4.17 1.11 -14.54
N SER A 124 4.40 1.97 -13.56
CA SER A 124 4.12 3.40 -13.67
C SER A 124 5.09 4.13 -14.62
N GLU A 125 6.28 3.55 -14.83
CA GLU A 125 7.26 4.05 -15.80
C GLU A 125 7.02 3.46 -17.21
N ASP A 126 6.67 2.17 -17.29
CA ASP A 126 6.42 1.47 -18.56
C ASP A 126 5.08 1.84 -19.20
N PHE A 127 4.05 2.12 -18.38
CA PHE A 127 2.69 2.40 -18.82
C PHE A 127 2.23 3.79 -18.35
N PRO A 128 2.42 4.86 -19.16
CA PRO A 128 1.92 6.21 -18.82
C PRO A 128 0.42 6.24 -18.51
N GLU A 129 -0.34 5.28 -19.06
CA GLU A 129 -1.77 5.10 -18.84
C GLU A 129 -2.09 4.77 -17.38
N LEU A 130 -1.15 4.15 -16.64
CA LEU A 130 -1.33 3.91 -15.22
C LEU A 130 -1.47 5.23 -14.46
N LYS A 131 -0.56 6.18 -14.69
CA LYS A 131 -0.64 7.52 -14.08
C LYS A 131 -1.88 8.28 -14.57
N ALA A 132 -2.30 8.04 -15.82
CA ALA A 132 -3.49 8.65 -16.40
C ALA A 132 -4.82 8.15 -15.78
N GLU A 133 -4.84 7.03 -15.04
CA GLU A 133 -6.00 6.60 -14.26
C GLU A 133 -6.32 7.58 -13.12
N TYR A 134 -5.31 8.28 -12.60
CA TYR A 134 -5.42 9.16 -11.42
C TYR A 134 -5.86 10.60 -11.77
N LYS A 135 -6.87 10.76 -12.64
CA LYS A 135 -7.32 12.07 -13.16
C LYS A 135 -7.80 13.04 -12.08
N LYS A 136 -8.13 12.56 -10.89
CA LYS A 136 -8.76 13.34 -9.82
C LYS A 136 -7.86 13.49 -8.58
N MET A 137 -6.63 13.00 -8.67
CA MET A 137 -5.59 13.15 -7.66
C MET A 137 -4.21 13.14 -8.33
N VAL A 138 -3.17 13.56 -7.61
CA VAL A 138 -1.78 13.37 -8.03
C VAL A 138 -1.26 12.11 -7.34
N PRO A 139 -1.00 11.01 -8.08
CA PRO A 139 -0.40 9.82 -7.49
C PRO A 139 1.06 10.13 -7.14
N LEU A 140 1.51 9.68 -5.99
CA LEU A 140 2.89 9.85 -5.53
C LEU A 140 3.62 8.51 -5.50
N PHE A 141 3.05 7.52 -4.82
CA PHE A 141 3.66 6.20 -4.72
C PHE A 141 2.61 5.10 -4.48
N TRP A 142 3.05 3.87 -4.71
CA TRP A 142 2.24 2.66 -4.57
C TRP A 142 2.90 1.68 -3.63
N TYR A 143 2.09 0.93 -2.92
CA TYR A 143 2.45 -0.24 -2.14
C TYR A 143 1.21 -1.14 -1.98
N SER A 144 1.29 -2.24 -1.24
CA SER A 144 0.13 -3.12 -1.05
C SER A 144 0.01 -3.64 0.38
N THR A 145 -1.06 -4.35 0.67
CA THR A 145 -1.11 -5.27 1.81
C THR A 145 -0.06 -6.38 1.62
N ALA A 146 0.25 -7.12 2.69
CA ALA A 146 0.80 -8.45 2.51
C ALA A 146 -0.23 -9.35 1.78
N PRO A 147 0.20 -10.42 1.10
CA PRO A 147 -0.70 -11.39 0.50
C PRO A 147 -1.62 -12.02 1.53
N VAL A 148 -2.82 -12.36 1.10
CA VAL A 148 -3.77 -13.07 1.96
C VAL A 148 -3.52 -14.57 1.96
N HIS A 149 -3.75 -15.19 3.10
CA HIS A 149 -3.64 -16.61 3.38
C HIS A 149 -4.90 -17.10 4.07
N ILE A 150 -5.13 -18.43 4.11
CA ILE A 150 -6.25 -18.99 4.87
C ILE A 150 -5.75 -19.47 6.23
N HIS A 151 -6.45 -19.06 7.28
CA HIS A 151 -6.13 -19.37 8.66
C HIS A 151 -7.33 -20.06 9.33
N THR A 152 -7.10 -21.23 9.92
CA THR A 152 -8.14 -22.06 10.54
C THR A 152 -7.68 -22.56 11.91
N ASN A 153 -8.58 -23.24 12.63
CA ASN A 153 -8.22 -23.94 13.85
C ASN A 153 -7.80 -25.37 13.51
N SER A 154 -6.59 -25.79 13.88
CA SER A 154 -6.00 -27.08 13.54
C SER A 154 -6.79 -28.29 14.04
N LYS A 155 -7.56 -28.14 15.14
CA LYS A 155 -8.42 -29.20 15.66
C LYS A 155 -9.69 -29.42 14.84
N LYS A 156 -10.01 -28.47 13.94
CA LYS A 156 -11.21 -28.53 13.10
C LYS A 156 -10.88 -28.73 11.63
N HIS A 157 -9.97 -27.92 11.10
CA HIS A 157 -9.69 -27.86 9.67
C HIS A 157 -8.20 -27.66 9.41
N THR A 158 -7.59 -28.54 8.63
CA THR A 158 -6.19 -28.48 8.19
C THR A 158 -6.09 -28.66 6.67
N PRO A 159 -6.69 -27.75 5.86
CA PRO A 159 -6.73 -27.90 4.42
C PRO A 159 -5.32 -27.85 3.81
N LYS A 160 -5.01 -28.76 2.89
CA LYS A 160 -3.73 -28.88 2.18
C LYS A 160 -3.89 -28.75 0.67
N THR A 161 -5.10 -28.90 0.17
CA THR A 161 -5.45 -28.88 -1.25
C THR A 161 -6.67 -27.99 -1.48
N LEU A 162 -6.94 -27.64 -2.75
CA LEU A 162 -8.17 -26.94 -3.11
C LEU A 162 -9.43 -27.73 -2.73
N GLU A 163 -9.38 -29.06 -2.84
CA GLU A 163 -10.51 -29.92 -2.49
C GLU A 163 -10.87 -29.82 -1.01
N ASP A 164 -9.85 -29.74 -0.13
CA ASP A 164 -10.05 -29.59 1.32
C ASP A 164 -10.68 -28.25 1.71
N LEU A 165 -10.60 -27.26 0.83
CA LEU A 165 -11.18 -25.93 1.07
C LEU A 165 -12.65 -25.84 0.67
N LYS A 166 -13.16 -26.79 -0.14
CA LYS A 166 -14.54 -26.74 -0.64
C LYS A 166 -15.54 -26.77 0.50
N GLY A 167 -16.49 -25.83 0.43
CA GLY A 167 -17.57 -25.71 1.41
C GLY A 167 -17.16 -25.12 2.75
N LEU A 168 -15.87 -24.89 3.04
CA LEU A 168 -15.46 -24.17 4.24
C LEU A 168 -15.96 -22.71 4.17
N ARG A 169 -16.55 -22.27 5.27
CA ARG A 169 -17.03 -20.88 5.43
C ARG A 169 -15.83 -20.02 5.82
N ILE A 170 -15.30 -19.28 4.85
CA ILE A 170 -14.12 -18.43 5.06
C ILE A 170 -14.50 -16.97 5.02
N GLY A 171 -14.27 -16.26 6.13
CA GLY A 171 -14.53 -14.83 6.26
C GLY A 171 -13.38 -14.00 5.69
N CYS A 172 -13.69 -12.90 4.98
CA CYS A 172 -12.72 -11.89 4.56
C CYS A 172 -13.39 -10.53 4.37
N PRO A 173 -12.67 -9.40 4.48
CA PRO A 173 -13.26 -8.07 4.30
C PRO A 173 -13.49 -7.67 2.84
N GLY A 174 -12.73 -8.24 1.91
CA GLY A 174 -12.72 -7.83 0.50
C GLY A 174 -13.81 -8.49 -0.34
N PRO A 175 -14.72 -7.76 -1.00
CA PRO A 175 -15.77 -8.34 -1.81
C PRO A 175 -15.24 -9.10 -3.04
N ILE A 176 -14.08 -8.71 -3.58
CA ILE A 176 -13.45 -9.42 -4.70
C ILE A 176 -12.89 -10.77 -4.25
N LEU A 177 -12.32 -10.85 -3.05
CA LEU A 177 -11.83 -12.11 -2.46
C LEU A 177 -12.98 -13.10 -2.26
N VAL A 178 -14.17 -12.63 -1.84
CA VAL A 178 -15.38 -13.46 -1.74
C VAL A 178 -15.73 -14.07 -3.11
N LYS A 179 -15.67 -13.29 -4.19
CA LYS A 179 -15.94 -13.79 -5.55
C LYS A 179 -14.93 -14.86 -5.96
N TYR A 180 -13.63 -14.63 -5.69
CA TYR A 180 -12.59 -15.62 -5.98
C TYR A 180 -12.80 -16.91 -5.18
N MET A 181 -13.07 -16.79 -3.87
CA MET A 181 -13.34 -17.96 -3.02
C MET A 181 -14.53 -18.76 -3.52
N ASN A 182 -15.64 -18.11 -3.85
CA ASN A 182 -16.84 -18.79 -4.36
C ASN A 182 -16.56 -19.50 -5.68
N ALA A 183 -15.78 -18.93 -6.58
CA ALA A 183 -15.37 -19.58 -7.83
C ALA A 183 -14.51 -20.83 -7.56
N LEU A 184 -13.73 -20.85 -6.50
CA LEU A 184 -12.92 -21.98 -6.05
C LEU A 184 -13.74 -23.04 -5.26
N GLY A 185 -15.04 -22.82 -5.06
CA GLY A 185 -15.90 -23.72 -4.27
C GLY A 185 -15.81 -23.52 -2.75
N ILE A 186 -15.12 -22.48 -2.30
CA ILE A 186 -15.03 -22.06 -0.89
C ILE A 186 -16.29 -21.23 -0.58
N ALA A 187 -16.94 -21.47 0.56
CA ALA A 187 -18.09 -20.66 0.99
C ALA A 187 -17.61 -19.31 1.56
N GLY A 188 -17.20 -18.39 0.66
CA GLY A 188 -16.68 -17.07 1.01
C GLY A 188 -17.75 -16.18 1.63
N GLN A 189 -17.41 -15.53 2.74
CA GLN A 189 -18.31 -14.62 3.44
C GLN A 189 -17.64 -13.26 3.64
N GLN A 190 -18.34 -12.18 3.26
CA GLN A 190 -17.86 -10.85 3.56
C GLN A 190 -18.11 -10.52 5.03
N VAL A 191 -17.04 -10.28 5.77
CA VAL A 191 -17.08 -9.94 7.19
C VAL A 191 -16.13 -8.77 7.43
N GLU A 192 -16.62 -7.72 8.08
CA GLU A 192 -15.78 -6.57 8.43
C GLU A 192 -14.63 -6.99 9.36
N PRO A 193 -13.43 -6.38 9.25
CA PRO A 193 -12.26 -6.76 10.06
C PRO A 193 -12.56 -6.83 11.56
N GLY A 194 -13.30 -5.87 12.10
CA GLY A 194 -13.66 -5.81 13.53
C GLY A 194 -14.60 -6.92 13.99
N ASP A 195 -15.33 -7.57 13.07
CA ASP A 195 -16.30 -8.62 13.37
C ASP A 195 -15.73 -10.04 13.18
N LEU A 196 -14.56 -10.18 12.54
CA LEU A 196 -13.94 -11.48 12.24
C LEU A 196 -13.72 -12.32 13.50
N TYR A 197 -13.24 -11.71 14.58
CA TYR A 197 -13.03 -12.42 15.86
C TYR A 197 -14.34 -13.06 16.36
N THR A 198 -15.40 -12.26 16.44
CA THR A 198 -16.71 -12.71 16.92
C THR A 198 -17.32 -13.76 16.00
N ALA A 199 -17.21 -13.59 14.67
CA ALA A 199 -17.72 -14.55 13.70
C ALA A 199 -17.01 -15.90 13.84
N LEU A 200 -15.68 -15.90 14.00
CA LEU A 200 -14.89 -17.12 14.21
C LEU A 200 -15.20 -17.78 15.55
N GLN A 201 -15.24 -17.01 16.63
CA GLN A 201 -15.53 -17.49 17.99
C GLN A 201 -16.90 -18.16 18.08
N ARG A 202 -17.90 -17.59 17.43
CA ARG A 202 -19.29 -18.14 17.39
C ARG A 202 -19.46 -19.27 16.38
N GLY A 203 -18.44 -19.63 15.61
CA GLY A 203 -18.53 -20.65 14.57
C GLY A 203 -19.42 -20.27 13.38
N MET A 204 -19.63 -18.98 13.13
CA MET A 204 -20.32 -18.50 11.95
C MET A 204 -19.45 -18.71 10.70
N ILE A 205 -18.11 -18.61 10.86
CA ILE A 205 -17.10 -18.95 9.87
C ILE A 205 -16.13 -20.01 10.43
N ASP A 206 -15.53 -20.80 9.55
CA ASP A 206 -14.61 -21.88 9.87
C ASP A 206 -13.15 -21.43 9.85
N GLY A 207 -12.88 -20.31 9.19
CA GLY A 207 -11.58 -19.69 9.08
C GLY A 207 -11.66 -18.29 8.49
N VAL A 208 -10.51 -17.66 8.32
CA VAL A 208 -10.38 -16.33 7.72
C VAL A 208 -9.39 -16.34 6.57
N MET A 209 -9.67 -15.58 5.50
CA MET A 209 -8.70 -15.24 4.47
C MET A 209 -8.19 -13.83 4.75
N PHE A 210 -6.96 -13.74 5.26
CA PHE A 210 -6.40 -12.49 5.77
C PHE A 210 -4.87 -12.48 5.65
N PRO A 211 -4.20 -11.32 5.68
CA PRO A 211 -2.76 -11.26 5.87
C PRO A 211 -2.35 -11.60 7.31
N GLU A 212 -1.07 -11.93 7.54
CA GLU A 212 -0.58 -12.35 8.85
C GLU A 212 -0.59 -11.23 9.90
N ALA A 213 -0.11 -10.03 9.54
CA ALA A 213 0.03 -8.93 10.49
C ALA A 213 -1.31 -8.55 11.17
N PRO A 214 -2.43 -8.40 10.44
CA PRO A 214 -3.72 -8.15 11.05
C PRO A 214 -4.28 -9.29 11.93
N LEU A 215 -3.84 -10.55 11.74
CA LEU A 215 -4.27 -11.64 12.65
C LEU A 215 -3.99 -11.29 14.11
N ARG A 216 -2.80 -10.72 14.37
CA ARG A 216 -2.40 -10.30 15.71
C ARG A 216 -3.18 -9.10 16.19
N SER A 217 -3.26 -8.03 15.42
CA SER A 217 -3.94 -6.81 15.83
C SER A 217 -5.44 -7.00 16.06
N GLN A 218 -6.06 -7.96 15.33
CA GLN A 218 -7.47 -8.37 15.50
C GLN A 218 -7.64 -9.52 16.49
N LYS A 219 -6.58 -9.95 17.18
CA LYS A 219 -6.58 -11.07 18.16
C LYS A 219 -7.06 -12.41 17.56
N LEU A 220 -7.05 -12.56 16.24
CA LEU A 220 -7.47 -13.79 15.57
C LEU A 220 -6.54 -14.97 15.89
N THR A 221 -5.29 -14.67 16.25
CA THR A 221 -4.30 -15.66 16.70
C THR A 221 -4.76 -16.46 17.92
N ASP A 222 -5.72 -15.96 18.70
CA ASP A 222 -6.29 -16.70 19.85
C ASP A 222 -7.21 -17.86 19.39
N LEU A 223 -7.69 -17.84 18.15
CA LEU A 223 -8.71 -18.72 17.61
C LEU A 223 -8.20 -19.61 16.47
N VAL A 224 -7.08 -19.26 15.82
CA VAL A 224 -6.46 -19.99 14.72
C VAL A 224 -5.02 -20.36 15.06
N ASP A 225 -4.60 -21.55 14.62
CA ASP A 225 -3.27 -22.14 14.83
C ASP A 225 -2.80 -22.98 13.63
N TYR A 226 -3.57 -22.97 12.53
CA TYR A 226 -3.20 -23.54 11.25
C TYR A 226 -3.24 -22.49 10.16
N HIS A 227 -2.14 -22.36 9.40
CA HIS A 227 -1.94 -21.32 8.41
C HIS A 227 -1.60 -21.93 7.05
N LEU A 228 -2.56 -21.90 6.12
CA LEU A 228 -2.35 -22.28 4.74
C LEU A 228 -1.80 -21.11 3.96
N MET A 229 -0.47 -21.10 3.77
CA MET A 229 0.28 -20.05 3.08
C MET A 229 0.12 -20.22 1.57
N MET A 230 -0.70 -19.38 0.95
CA MET A 230 -1.01 -19.47 -0.47
C MET A 230 -0.56 -18.23 -1.27
N SER A 231 -0.25 -17.14 -0.62
CA SER A 231 0.09 -15.86 -1.27
C SER A 231 -0.92 -15.52 -2.38
N PHE A 232 -2.20 -15.52 -2.01
CA PHE A 232 -3.28 -15.55 -2.99
C PHE A 232 -3.45 -14.24 -3.74
N GLY A 233 -3.34 -13.13 -3.06
CA GLY A 233 -3.46 -11.80 -3.66
C GLY A 233 -3.17 -10.70 -2.65
N VAL A 234 -3.05 -9.49 -3.15
CA VAL A 234 -2.81 -8.27 -2.36
C VAL A 234 -3.86 -7.21 -2.69
N ASP A 235 -4.07 -6.25 -1.80
CA ASP A 235 -4.81 -5.03 -2.10
C ASP A 235 -3.83 -3.88 -2.31
N VAL A 236 -3.91 -3.22 -3.47
CA VAL A 236 -3.04 -2.10 -3.81
C VAL A 236 -3.48 -0.82 -3.11
N PHE A 237 -2.52 -0.15 -2.50
CA PHE A 237 -2.63 1.19 -1.97
C PHE A 237 -1.92 2.19 -2.88
N THR A 238 -2.56 3.32 -3.15
CA THR A 238 -1.94 4.46 -3.83
C THR A 238 -1.98 5.66 -2.91
N ALA A 239 -0.82 6.17 -2.53
CA ALA A 239 -0.69 7.43 -1.84
C ALA A 239 -0.65 8.59 -2.83
N GLY A 240 -1.30 9.70 -2.49
CA GLY A 240 -1.31 10.86 -3.37
C GLY A 240 -1.98 12.08 -2.76
N MET A 241 -2.02 13.14 -3.55
CA MET A 241 -2.54 14.44 -3.13
C MET A 241 -3.79 14.86 -3.89
N ASN A 242 -4.63 15.65 -3.22
CA ASN A 242 -5.70 16.39 -3.86
C ASN A 242 -5.15 17.32 -4.94
N LEU A 243 -5.78 17.39 -6.11
CA LEU A 243 -5.31 18.21 -7.23
C LEU A 243 -5.18 19.70 -6.89
N ASN A 244 -6.13 20.25 -6.13
CA ASN A 244 -6.12 21.67 -5.79
C ASN A 244 -5.07 21.99 -4.71
N SER A 245 -4.88 21.09 -3.75
CA SER A 245 -3.83 21.19 -2.74
C SER A 245 -2.45 21.11 -3.40
N TRP A 246 -2.26 20.19 -4.35
CA TRP A 246 -1.04 20.07 -5.14
C TRP A 246 -0.71 21.36 -5.92
N LYS A 247 -1.70 21.92 -6.63
CA LYS A 247 -1.52 23.14 -7.42
C LYS A 247 -1.14 24.38 -6.58
N LYS A 248 -1.43 24.37 -5.29
CA LYS A 248 -1.06 25.45 -4.35
C LYS A 248 0.38 25.32 -3.86
N LEU A 249 1.00 24.14 -3.99
CA LEU A 249 2.39 23.94 -3.61
C LEU A 249 3.32 24.65 -4.60
N PRO A 250 4.36 25.35 -4.12
CA PRO A 250 5.42 25.87 -4.96
C PRO A 250 6.08 24.74 -5.79
N PRO A 251 6.57 25.01 -7.01
CA PRO A 251 7.19 23.99 -7.85
C PRO A 251 8.37 23.26 -7.21
N ASP A 252 9.19 23.96 -6.42
CA ASP A 252 10.29 23.39 -5.65
C ASP A 252 9.81 22.39 -4.60
N VAL A 253 8.68 22.69 -3.95
CA VAL A 253 8.03 21.78 -2.99
C VAL A 253 7.44 20.57 -3.71
N GLN A 254 6.73 20.77 -4.83
CA GLN A 254 6.20 19.65 -5.63
C GLN A 254 7.31 18.69 -6.04
N GLN A 255 8.48 19.22 -6.47
CA GLN A 255 9.61 18.39 -6.85
C GLN A 255 10.13 17.53 -5.68
N VAL A 256 10.17 18.07 -4.46
CA VAL A 256 10.56 17.30 -3.26
C VAL A 256 9.65 16.09 -3.06
N PHE A 257 8.33 16.23 -3.23
CA PHE A 257 7.41 15.11 -3.14
C PHE A 257 7.69 14.03 -4.20
N LEU A 258 7.95 14.46 -5.44
CA LEU A 258 8.23 13.53 -6.55
C LEU A 258 9.56 12.81 -6.37
N ASP A 259 10.61 13.51 -5.94
CA ASP A 259 11.97 12.95 -5.78
C ASP A 259 12.03 11.80 -4.77
N ILE A 260 11.16 11.80 -3.77
CA ILE A 260 11.15 10.77 -2.73
C ILE A 260 10.02 9.74 -2.88
N SER A 261 9.20 9.86 -3.92
CA SER A 261 8.02 9.02 -4.13
C SER A 261 8.37 7.53 -4.24
N GLU A 262 9.35 7.18 -5.06
CA GLU A 262 9.80 5.80 -5.23
C GLU A 262 10.25 5.19 -3.90
N SER A 263 11.14 5.90 -3.19
CA SER A 263 11.64 5.46 -1.88
C SER A 263 10.54 5.33 -0.84
N ALA A 264 9.53 6.20 -0.88
CA ALA A 264 8.39 6.14 0.03
C ALA A 264 7.52 4.89 -0.20
N GLY A 265 7.25 4.56 -1.47
CA GLY A 265 6.52 3.33 -1.83
C GLY A 265 7.28 2.07 -1.40
N ALA A 266 8.57 2.02 -1.70
CA ALA A 266 9.45 0.93 -1.29
C ALA A 266 9.52 0.77 0.23
N LEU A 267 9.58 1.88 0.99
CA LEU A 267 9.61 1.83 2.45
C LEU A 267 8.28 1.32 3.03
N CYS A 268 7.15 1.77 2.50
CA CYS A 268 5.85 1.25 2.91
C CYS A 268 5.75 -0.26 2.61
N GLY A 269 6.20 -0.70 1.43
CA GLY A 269 6.25 -2.11 1.05
C GLY A 269 7.15 -2.93 1.99
N ALA A 270 8.35 -2.42 2.30
CA ALA A 270 9.30 -3.07 3.21
C ALA A 270 8.73 -3.15 4.64
N THR A 271 8.08 -2.10 5.12
CA THR A 271 7.44 -2.07 6.45
C THR A 271 6.40 -3.19 6.59
N ILE A 272 5.49 -3.31 5.61
CA ILE A 272 4.45 -4.36 5.60
C ILE A 272 5.08 -5.76 5.48
N THR A 273 6.08 -5.92 4.60
CA THR A 273 6.77 -7.20 4.39
C THR A 273 7.49 -7.65 5.67
N ASN A 274 8.20 -6.74 6.34
CA ASN A 274 8.92 -7.03 7.59
C ASN A 274 7.95 -7.33 8.75
N GLU A 275 6.83 -6.62 8.84
CA GLU A 275 5.80 -6.90 9.83
C GLU A 275 5.22 -8.30 9.65
N SER A 276 4.91 -8.70 8.41
CA SER A 276 4.45 -10.06 8.11
C SER A 276 5.49 -11.11 8.47
N ALA A 277 6.76 -10.89 8.14
CA ALA A 277 7.85 -11.81 8.48
C ALA A 277 7.99 -11.97 10.01
N TRP A 278 7.89 -10.87 10.74
CA TRP A 278 7.94 -10.89 12.19
C TRP A 278 6.75 -11.64 12.82
N VAL A 279 5.52 -11.41 12.34
CA VAL A 279 4.34 -12.16 12.81
C VAL A 279 4.48 -13.65 12.47
N MET A 280 4.97 -14.00 11.29
CA MET A 280 5.23 -15.40 10.91
C MET A 280 6.24 -16.08 11.85
N GLU A 281 7.27 -15.37 12.31
CA GLU A 281 8.21 -15.90 13.30
C GLU A 281 7.54 -16.11 14.67
N GLU A 282 6.67 -15.17 15.09
CA GLU A 282 5.86 -15.30 16.31
C GLU A 282 4.96 -16.54 16.25
N LEU A 283 4.25 -16.77 15.12
CA LEU A 283 3.38 -17.93 14.92
C LEU A 283 4.18 -19.26 14.97
N LYS A 284 5.34 -19.32 14.34
CA LYS A 284 6.25 -20.49 14.40
C LYS A 284 6.70 -20.76 15.84
N ASN A 285 7.13 -19.72 16.57
CA ASN A 285 7.60 -19.86 17.95
C ASN A 285 6.48 -20.27 18.91
N ARG A 286 5.23 -19.95 18.60
CA ARG A 286 4.04 -20.45 19.31
C ARG A 286 3.75 -21.92 19.05
N GLY A 287 4.33 -22.50 17.99
CA GLY A 287 4.13 -23.89 17.59
C GLY A 287 2.95 -24.10 16.63
N ASP A 288 2.52 -23.06 15.97
CA ASP A 288 1.45 -23.13 14.97
C ASP A 288 1.88 -23.95 13.75
N VAL A 289 0.91 -24.55 13.09
CA VAL A 289 1.13 -25.32 11.87
C VAL A 289 1.17 -24.38 10.68
N ILE A 290 2.34 -24.24 10.05
CA ILE A 290 2.52 -23.48 8.82
C ILE A 290 2.60 -24.47 7.64
N TYR A 291 1.64 -24.40 6.74
CA TYR A 291 1.61 -25.26 5.55
C TYR A 291 1.61 -24.42 4.27
N TYR A 292 2.60 -24.61 3.42
CA TYR A 292 2.69 -23.90 2.14
C TYR A 292 1.91 -24.66 1.07
N LEU A 293 0.95 -23.97 0.42
CA LEU A 293 0.17 -24.56 -0.66
C LEU A 293 1.10 -24.93 -1.84
N PRO A 294 1.06 -26.19 -2.31
CA PRO A 294 1.87 -26.63 -3.45
C PRO A 294 1.58 -25.81 -4.72
N ASP A 295 2.61 -25.60 -5.55
CA ASP A 295 2.45 -24.84 -6.81
C ASP A 295 1.48 -25.51 -7.79
N SER A 296 1.36 -26.86 -7.74
CA SER A 296 0.35 -27.59 -8.50
C SER A 296 -1.08 -27.20 -8.10
N GLU A 297 -1.35 -26.93 -6.82
CA GLU A 297 -2.65 -26.47 -6.35
C GLU A 297 -2.89 -25.00 -6.74
N LYS A 298 -1.87 -24.14 -6.64
CA LYS A 298 -1.95 -22.76 -7.12
C LYS A 298 -2.25 -22.71 -8.63
N ALA A 299 -1.62 -23.59 -9.41
CA ALA A 299 -1.88 -23.69 -10.85
C ALA A 299 -3.35 -24.07 -11.14
N LYS A 300 -3.93 -25.05 -10.38
CA LYS A 300 -5.35 -25.38 -10.48
C LYS A 300 -6.24 -24.20 -10.13
N MET A 301 -5.93 -23.48 -9.05
CA MET A 301 -6.66 -22.27 -8.66
C MET A 301 -6.60 -21.20 -9.76
N LYS A 302 -5.41 -20.93 -10.31
CA LYS A 302 -5.22 -19.97 -11.41
C LYS A 302 -6.06 -20.35 -12.64
N GLN A 303 -6.12 -21.63 -12.98
CA GLN A 303 -6.95 -22.13 -14.08
C GLN A 303 -8.46 -21.89 -13.83
N ILE A 304 -8.96 -22.17 -12.64
CA ILE A 304 -10.37 -21.93 -12.28
C ILE A 304 -10.69 -20.43 -12.29
N LEU A 305 -9.72 -19.60 -11.90
CA LEU A 305 -9.88 -18.15 -11.83
C LEU A 305 -9.61 -17.44 -13.17
N GLN A 306 -9.29 -18.19 -14.25
CA GLN A 306 -9.05 -17.61 -15.57
C GLN A 306 -10.13 -16.61 -16.03
N PRO A 307 -11.45 -16.84 -15.79
CA PRO A 307 -12.49 -15.88 -16.17
C PRO A 307 -12.30 -14.46 -15.57
N PHE A 308 -11.65 -14.32 -14.43
CA PHE A 308 -11.37 -13.03 -13.83
C PHE A 308 -10.21 -12.31 -14.54
N PHE A 309 -9.23 -13.05 -15.03
CA PHE A 309 -8.18 -12.51 -15.89
C PHE A 309 -8.76 -12.08 -17.24
N ASP A 310 -9.65 -12.88 -17.82
CA ASP A 310 -10.31 -12.57 -19.09
C ASP A 310 -11.21 -11.32 -18.97
N ASP A 311 -11.95 -11.17 -17.87
CA ASP A 311 -12.73 -9.97 -17.56
C ASP A 311 -11.84 -8.73 -17.44
N TRP A 312 -10.68 -8.86 -16.77
CA TRP A 312 -9.70 -7.77 -16.66
C TRP A 312 -9.13 -7.41 -18.04
N ILE A 313 -8.73 -8.41 -18.87
CA ILE A 313 -8.25 -8.20 -20.25
C ILE A 313 -9.29 -7.47 -21.07
N GLN A 314 -10.56 -7.86 -20.98
CA GLN A 314 -11.65 -7.20 -21.68
C GLN A 314 -11.81 -5.74 -21.24
N LYS A 315 -11.77 -5.46 -19.94
CA LYS A 315 -11.89 -4.09 -19.38
C LYS A 315 -10.76 -3.19 -19.82
N ILE A 316 -9.52 -3.68 -19.81
CA ILE A 316 -8.38 -2.88 -20.23
C ILE A 316 -8.38 -2.70 -21.77
N GLY A 317 -8.86 -3.67 -22.53
CA GLY A 317 -9.07 -3.58 -23.96
C GLY A 317 -10.07 -2.48 -24.36
N GLN A 318 -11.11 -2.24 -23.54
CA GLN A 318 -12.04 -1.11 -23.73
C GLN A 318 -11.37 0.27 -23.57
N ARG A 319 -10.17 0.30 -22.97
CA ARG A 319 -9.32 1.50 -22.86
C ARG A 319 -8.28 1.62 -23.95
N GLY A 320 -8.30 0.72 -24.96
CA GLY A 320 -7.38 0.70 -26.08
C GLY A 320 -6.02 0.06 -25.78
N LEU A 321 -5.89 -0.72 -24.70
CA LEU A 321 -4.65 -1.37 -24.31
C LEU A 321 -4.74 -2.89 -24.52
N ASP A 322 -3.61 -3.52 -24.86
CA ASP A 322 -3.53 -4.99 -24.97
C ASP A 322 -3.32 -5.61 -23.58
N GLY A 323 -4.39 -6.12 -22.99
CA GLY A 323 -4.35 -6.71 -21.64
C GLY A 323 -3.47 -7.97 -21.56
N LYS A 324 -3.32 -8.74 -22.64
CA LYS A 324 -2.44 -9.92 -22.64
C LYS A 324 -0.96 -9.52 -22.63
N GLU A 325 -0.60 -8.56 -23.45
CA GLU A 325 0.77 -8.02 -23.50
C GLU A 325 1.15 -7.40 -22.12
N ILE A 326 0.22 -6.64 -21.52
CA ILE A 326 0.43 -6.06 -20.19
C ILE A 326 0.66 -7.14 -19.13
N LEU A 327 -0.15 -8.22 -19.10
CA LEU A 327 0.05 -9.31 -18.14
C LEU A 327 1.40 -10.01 -18.33
N VAL A 328 1.83 -10.23 -19.57
CA VAL A 328 3.17 -10.77 -19.89
C VAL A 328 4.27 -9.83 -19.35
N ARG A 329 4.10 -8.52 -19.55
CA ARG A 329 5.07 -7.54 -19.05
C ARG A 329 5.10 -7.48 -17.51
N ILE A 330 3.93 -7.54 -16.86
CA ILE A 330 3.84 -7.64 -15.39
C ILE A 330 4.55 -8.89 -14.87
N ASP A 331 4.34 -10.05 -15.50
CA ASP A 331 5.03 -11.29 -15.14
C ASP A 331 6.56 -11.18 -15.29
N GLN A 332 7.05 -10.45 -16.30
CA GLN A 332 8.48 -10.18 -16.48
C GLN A 332 9.00 -9.25 -15.38
N ILE A 333 8.33 -8.12 -15.13
CA ILE A 333 8.70 -7.19 -14.05
C ILE A 333 8.72 -7.91 -12.69
N ALA A 334 7.74 -8.79 -12.45
CA ALA A 334 7.64 -9.55 -11.22
C ALA A 334 8.84 -10.50 -11.03
N LYS A 335 9.31 -11.16 -12.10
CA LYS A 335 10.51 -12.00 -12.08
C LYS A 335 11.76 -11.18 -11.81
N ASP A 336 11.93 -10.07 -12.53
CA ASP A 336 13.07 -9.18 -12.37
C ASP A 336 13.12 -8.60 -10.95
N ALA A 337 11.98 -8.18 -10.39
CA ALA A 337 11.88 -7.67 -9.03
C ALA A 337 12.16 -8.76 -7.96
N TRP A 338 11.97 -10.04 -8.29
CA TRP A 338 12.32 -11.15 -7.42
C TRP A 338 13.82 -11.47 -7.44
N GLU A 339 14.42 -11.50 -8.64
CA GLU A 339 15.85 -11.80 -8.81
C GLU A 339 16.75 -10.67 -8.29
N TYR A 340 16.27 -9.43 -8.42
CA TYR A 340 16.94 -8.21 -7.96
C TYR A 340 16.02 -7.47 -6.99
N PRO A 341 15.84 -7.97 -5.73
CA PRO A 341 14.93 -7.35 -4.79
C PRO A 341 15.33 -5.89 -4.61
N TYR A 342 14.39 -5.02 -4.87
CA TYR A 342 14.53 -3.59 -4.67
C TYR A 342 14.94 -3.35 -3.22
N GLN A 343 16.19 -2.93 -3.01
CA GLN A 343 16.64 -2.39 -1.75
C GLN A 343 16.58 -0.87 -1.89
N PRO A 344 15.63 -0.20 -1.25
CA PRO A 344 15.63 1.25 -1.25
C PRO A 344 16.94 1.69 -0.65
N ASP A 345 17.77 2.36 -1.45
CA ASP A 345 18.87 3.10 -0.88
C ASP A 345 18.26 4.12 0.07
N PRO A 346 18.69 4.18 1.32
CA PRO A 346 17.98 4.94 2.31
C PRO A 346 17.88 6.41 1.87
N TRP A 347 16.72 6.87 1.35
CA TRP A 347 16.28 8.27 1.25
C TRP A 347 16.99 9.22 0.26
N TRP A 348 17.84 8.78 -0.66
CA TRP A 348 18.78 9.70 -1.27
C TRP A 348 18.90 9.67 -2.77
N GLY A 349 18.00 9.27 -3.42
CA GLY A 349 18.02 9.31 -4.85
C GLY A 349 17.81 7.92 -5.46
N ARG A 350 17.54 7.90 -6.73
CA ARG A 350 17.33 6.69 -7.52
C ARG A 350 18.46 5.71 -7.26
N ALA A 351 18.25 4.80 -6.31
CA ALA A 351 19.22 3.78 -6.00
C ALA A 351 19.31 2.82 -7.17
N GLY A 352 20.44 2.96 -7.86
CA GLY A 352 21.08 1.88 -8.55
C GLY A 352 20.25 1.07 -9.52
N ARG A 353 19.55 1.68 -10.47
CA ARG A 353 19.37 1.01 -11.76
C ARG A 353 20.77 0.95 -12.37
N LYS A 354 21.33 -0.24 -12.51
CA LYS A 354 22.44 -0.45 -13.41
C LYS A 354 21.91 -0.12 -14.81
N GLU A 355 22.47 0.93 -15.41
CA GLU A 355 22.32 1.25 -16.82
C GLU A 355 22.73 0.06 -17.70
#